data_835bc22207feb1f88ba8e308ff82b9d4
#
_entry.id   835bc22207feb1f88ba8e308ff82b9d4
#
_cell.length_a   1.000
_cell.length_b   1.000
_cell.length_c   1.000
_cell.angle_alpha   90.00
_cell.angle_beta   90.00
_cell.angle_gamma   90.00
#
_symmetry.space_group_name_H-M   'P 1'
#
loop_
_entity.id
_entity.type
_entity.pdbx_description
1 polymer ?
#
loop_
_entity_poly.entity_id
_entity_poly.type
_entity_poly.pdbx_seq_one_letter_code
_entity_poly.pdbx_strand_id
1 'polypeptide(L)'
;MVKETGFYALLSRMRYISRWGLMRSSIPENVQEHSHETAVYAHALGIIRREIFGKECDAERLAVLAIYHDASEILTGDLPTPIKYHDRTLRDAYKKVEHAADERLLAMLPEELRGAYESAFTASEDEEKLVKAADKLSALRQCIEERKAGNREFLSAEEQTCRAIEEMHLPEADWFMEHCLGAFEKNLDELGTM
;
A
#
# COMPACT_ATOMS: atom_id res chain seq x y z
N MET A 1 -32.49 2.18 20.56
CA MET A 1 -32.04 2.89 19.36
C MET A 1 -30.81 2.18 18.85
N VAL A 2 -30.76 1.83 17.56
CA VAL A 2 -29.56 1.28 16.94
C VAL A 2 -28.51 2.40 16.92
N LYS A 3 -27.31 2.15 17.46
CA LYS A 3 -26.19 3.10 17.40
C LYS A 3 -25.55 2.96 16.02
N GLU A 4 -25.63 4.00 15.21
CA GLU A 4 -24.96 4.03 13.91
C GLU A 4 -23.44 4.04 14.09
N THR A 5 -22.73 3.31 13.24
CA THR A 5 -21.26 3.35 13.16
C THR A 5 -20.79 4.23 12.03
N GLY A 6 -19.83 5.10 12.30
CA GLY A 6 -19.19 5.94 11.28
C GLY A 6 -17.99 5.26 10.56
N PHE A 7 -17.58 4.08 10.98
CA PHE A 7 -16.39 3.40 10.48
C PHE A 7 -16.35 3.30 8.95
N TYR A 8 -17.37 2.70 8.35
CA TYR A 8 -17.42 2.51 6.89
C TYR A 8 -17.56 3.83 6.12
N ALA A 9 -18.25 4.81 6.71
CA ALA A 9 -18.39 6.13 6.11
C ALA A 9 -17.05 6.88 6.09
N LEU A 10 -16.21 6.71 7.13
CA LEU A 10 -14.85 7.24 7.14
C LEU A 10 -13.94 6.50 6.17
N LEU A 11 -13.93 5.15 6.15
CA LEU A 11 -13.15 4.39 5.17
C LEU A 11 -13.43 4.84 3.73
N SER A 12 -14.70 5.10 3.40
CA SER A 12 -15.07 5.61 2.08
C SER A 12 -14.43 6.97 1.73
N ARG A 13 -13.87 7.69 2.71
CA ARG A 13 -13.21 8.99 2.50
C ARG A 13 -11.75 8.86 2.06
N MET A 14 -11.15 7.66 2.09
CA MET A 14 -9.82 7.42 1.53
C MET A 14 -9.69 7.93 0.08
N ARG A 15 -10.78 7.90 -0.68
CA ARG A 15 -10.86 8.45 -2.05
C ARG A 15 -10.61 9.96 -2.16
N TYR A 16 -10.70 10.71 -1.07
CA TYR A 16 -10.48 12.16 -1.06
C TYR A 16 -9.07 12.55 -0.61
N ILE A 17 -8.24 11.58 -0.26
CA ILE A 17 -6.86 11.80 0.17
C ILE A 17 -5.98 11.57 -1.04
N SER A 18 -5.42 12.66 -1.58
CA SER A 18 -4.51 12.59 -2.72
C SER A 18 -3.14 12.13 -2.29
N ARG A 19 -2.56 11.21 -3.03
CA ARG A 19 -1.16 10.81 -2.93
C ARG A 19 -0.28 11.73 -3.79
N TRP A 20 1.03 11.67 -3.56
CA TRP A 20 2.01 12.47 -4.32
C TRP A 20 1.82 13.98 -4.18
N GLY A 21 1.31 14.45 -3.02
CA GLY A 21 0.87 15.83 -2.79
C GLY A 21 1.91 16.92 -3.02
N LEU A 22 3.23 16.59 -3.09
CA LEU A 22 4.32 17.51 -3.42
C LEU A 22 4.75 17.41 -4.89
N MET A 23 4.17 16.52 -5.68
CA MET A 23 4.55 16.26 -7.07
C MET A 23 3.40 16.61 -8.02
N ARG A 24 3.75 17.12 -9.19
CA ARG A 24 2.77 17.35 -10.25
C ARG A 24 2.51 16.05 -10.97
N SER A 25 1.41 15.38 -10.67
CA SER A 25 0.97 14.14 -11.32
C SER A 25 0.17 14.44 -12.60
N SER A 26 0.36 13.62 -13.63
CA SER A 26 -0.49 13.60 -14.85
C SER A 26 -1.77 12.80 -14.62
N ILE A 27 -1.66 11.76 -13.80
CA ILE A 27 -2.75 10.86 -13.40
C ILE A 27 -2.90 10.95 -11.89
N PRO A 28 -3.95 11.62 -11.37
CA PRO A 28 -4.17 11.70 -9.92
C PRO A 28 -4.38 10.31 -9.32
N GLU A 29 -3.72 10.04 -8.22
CA GLU A 29 -3.91 8.83 -7.40
C GLU A 29 -4.44 9.24 -6.02
N ASN A 30 -5.36 8.45 -5.47
CA ASN A 30 -5.82 8.61 -4.10
C ASN A 30 -5.51 7.36 -3.26
N VAL A 31 -5.60 7.50 -1.94
CA VAL A 31 -5.26 6.43 -0.99
C VAL A 31 -6.14 5.19 -1.18
N GLN A 32 -7.39 5.31 -1.61
CA GLN A 32 -8.27 4.16 -1.85
C GLN A 32 -7.81 3.33 -3.06
N GLU A 33 -7.46 3.98 -4.17
CA GLU A 33 -6.94 3.31 -5.37
C GLU A 33 -5.61 2.63 -5.07
N HIS A 34 -4.71 3.34 -4.39
CA HIS A 34 -3.44 2.79 -3.92
C HIS A 34 -3.63 1.56 -3.03
N SER A 35 -4.50 1.63 -2.02
CA SER A 35 -4.74 0.50 -1.12
C SER A 35 -5.33 -0.71 -1.84
N HIS A 36 -6.19 -0.49 -2.84
CA HIS A 36 -6.69 -1.58 -3.69
C HIS A 36 -5.56 -2.25 -4.47
N GLU A 37 -4.69 -1.49 -5.12
CA GLU A 37 -3.55 -2.06 -5.84
C GLU A 37 -2.55 -2.74 -4.92
N THR A 38 -2.24 -2.12 -3.79
CA THR A 38 -1.38 -2.72 -2.77
C THR A 38 -1.94 -4.07 -2.32
N ALA A 39 -3.27 -4.20 -2.18
CA ALA A 39 -3.89 -5.47 -1.84
C ALA A 39 -3.73 -6.53 -2.93
N VAL A 40 -3.84 -6.15 -4.20
CA VAL A 40 -3.59 -7.06 -5.34
C VAL A 40 -2.14 -7.55 -5.33
N TYR A 41 -1.17 -6.64 -5.11
CA TYR A 41 0.24 -7.03 -5.08
C TYR A 41 0.61 -7.81 -3.82
N ALA A 42 0.06 -7.48 -2.67
CA ALA A 42 0.27 -8.24 -1.44
C ALA A 42 -0.25 -9.68 -1.58
N HIS A 43 -1.43 -9.86 -2.17
CA HIS A 43 -1.96 -11.17 -2.52
C HIS A 43 -1.01 -11.91 -3.48
N ALA A 44 -0.54 -11.24 -4.55
CA ALA A 44 0.38 -11.83 -5.52
C ALA A 44 1.70 -12.28 -4.84
N LEU A 45 2.29 -11.45 -3.99
CA LEU A 45 3.50 -11.81 -3.24
C LEU A 45 3.27 -13.01 -2.31
N GLY A 46 2.09 -13.10 -1.68
CA GLY A 46 1.70 -14.26 -0.87
C GLY A 46 1.59 -15.55 -1.71
N ILE A 47 0.98 -15.46 -2.89
CA ILE A 47 0.89 -16.59 -3.84
C ILE A 47 2.30 -16.99 -4.34
N ILE A 48 3.15 -16.03 -4.72
CA ILE A 48 4.53 -16.28 -5.13
C ILE A 48 5.30 -16.99 -4.00
N ARG A 49 5.16 -16.52 -2.76
CA ARG A 49 5.77 -17.15 -1.58
C ARG A 49 5.38 -18.62 -1.46
N ARG A 50 4.10 -18.92 -1.63
CA ARG A 50 3.57 -20.28 -1.48
C ARG A 50 3.92 -21.17 -2.66
N GLU A 51 3.64 -20.74 -3.89
CA GLU A 51 3.72 -21.58 -5.08
C GLU A 51 5.14 -21.66 -5.67
N ILE A 52 5.93 -20.60 -5.56
CA ILE A 52 7.29 -20.57 -6.12
C ILE A 52 8.35 -20.94 -5.07
N PHE A 53 8.20 -20.41 -3.85
CA PHE A 53 9.20 -20.64 -2.79
C PHE A 53 8.83 -21.73 -1.79
N GLY A 54 7.63 -22.33 -1.89
CA GLY A 54 7.18 -23.45 -1.04
C GLY A 54 7.07 -23.07 0.45
N LYS A 55 6.86 -21.79 0.78
CA LYS A 55 6.73 -21.30 2.15
C LYS A 55 5.25 -21.09 2.49
N GLU A 56 4.86 -21.45 3.70
CA GLU A 56 3.49 -21.15 4.17
C GLU A 56 3.22 -19.64 4.16
N CYS A 57 2.05 -19.27 3.64
CA CYS A 57 1.58 -17.90 3.61
C CYS A 57 0.06 -17.85 3.40
N ASP A 58 -0.61 -17.03 4.19
CA ASP A 58 -2.01 -16.65 3.99
C ASP A 58 -2.08 -15.43 3.08
N ALA A 59 -2.17 -15.66 1.77
CA ALA A 59 -2.19 -14.60 0.76
C ALA A 59 -3.46 -13.73 0.87
N GLU A 60 -4.60 -14.33 1.22
CA GLU A 60 -5.86 -13.65 1.42
C GLU A 60 -5.78 -12.67 2.60
N ARG A 61 -5.13 -13.09 3.68
CA ARG A 61 -4.86 -12.23 4.83
C ARG A 61 -3.96 -11.06 4.47
N LEU A 62 -2.91 -11.28 3.67
CA LEU A 62 -2.04 -10.19 3.20
C LEU A 62 -2.82 -9.14 2.41
N ALA A 63 -3.75 -9.59 1.55
CA ALA A 63 -4.63 -8.66 0.83
C ALA A 63 -5.50 -7.84 1.78
N VAL A 64 -6.08 -8.46 2.81
CA VAL A 64 -6.88 -7.75 3.81
C VAL A 64 -6.03 -6.74 4.58
N LEU A 65 -4.84 -7.10 5.05
CA LEU A 65 -3.92 -6.18 5.71
C LEU A 65 -3.59 -4.97 4.81
N ALA A 66 -3.34 -5.23 3.53
CA ALA A 66 -3.03 -4.17 2.57
C ALA A 66 -4.23 -3.26 2.25
N ILE A 67 -5.48 -3.75 2.32
CA ILE A 67 -6.66 -2.89 2.18
C ILE A 67 -6.70 -1.81 3.27
N TYR A 68 -6.27 -2.14 4.48
CA TYR A 68 -6.37 -1.25 5.65
C TYR A 68 -5.05 -0.58 6.04
N HIS A 69 -3.93 -0.85 5.34
CA HIS A 69 -2.59 -0.42 5.76
C HIS A 69 -2.45 1.11 5.90
N ASP A 70 -3.16 1.88 5.08
CA ASP A 70 -3.19 3.35 5.09
C ASP A 70 -4.52 3.91 5.63
N ALA A 71 -5.33 3.11 6.35
CA ALA A 71 -6.62 3.58 6.88
C ALA A 71 -6.46 4.74 7.88
N SER A 72 -5.37 4.77 8.64
CA SER A 72 -5.04 5.88 9.55
C SER A 72 -4.96 7.23 8.84
N GLU A 73 -4.61 7.26 7.54
CA GLU A 73 -4.49 8.48 6.74
C GLU A 73 -5.80 9.23 6.55
N ILE A 74 -6.95 8.60 6.79
CA ILE A 74 -8.25 9.26 6.87
C ILE A 74 -8.24 10.38 7.91
N LEU A 75 -7.47 10.21 8.98
CA LEU A 75 -7.36 11.16 10.10
C LEU A 75 -6.07 11.99 10.04
N THR A 76 -4.98 11.44 9.52
CA THR A 76 -3.65 12.07 9.50
C THR A 76 -3.34 12.77 8.17
N GLY A 77 -3.99 12.37 7.08
CA GLY A 77 -3.57 12.69 5.72
C GLY A 77 -2.36 11.87 5.28
N ASP A 78 -2.12 11.79 3.96
CA ASP A 78 -0.90 11.22 3.39
C ASP A 78 0.29 12.15 3.67
N LEU A 79 1.23 11.69 4.48
CA LEU A 79 2.45 12.45 4.79
C LEU A 79 3.54 12.13 3.76
N PRO A 80 4.05 13.15 3.03
CA PRO A 80 5.10 12.92 2.04
C PRO A 80 6.31 12.18 2.60
N THR A 81 6.75 11.16 1.87
CA THR A 81 7.87 10.28 2.25
C THR A 81 9.12 11.03 2.76
N PRO A 82 9.59 12.13 2.13
CA PRO A 82 10.75 12.86 2.64
C PRO A 82 10.55 13.44 4.04
N ILE A 83 9.31 13.73 4.42
CA ILE A 83 8.99 14.23 5.76
C ILE A 83 8.87 13.06 6.73
N LYS A 84 8.13 12.00 6.34
CA LYS A 84 7.89 10.80 7.17
C LYS A 84 9.19 10.13 7.62
N TYR A 85 10.23 10.17 6.78
CA TYR A 85 11.53 9.53 7.03
C TYR A 85 12.69 10.52 7.27
N HIS A 86 12.39 11.81 7.58
CA HIS A 86 13.42 12.83 7.81
C HIS A 86 14.40 12.44 8.91
N ASP A 87 13.90 11.97 10.04
CA ASP A 87 14.70 11.42 11.15
C ASP A 87 13.92 10.33 11.93
N ARG A 88 14.64 9.63 12.82
CA ARG A 88 14.04 8.56 13.63
C ARG A 88 12.99 9.07 14.59
N THR A 89 13.20 10.24 15.19
CA THR A 89 12.31 10.81 16.20
C THR A 89 10.95 11.14 15.58
N LEU A 90 10.97 11.78 14.41
CA LEU A 90 9.74 12.11 13.68
C LEU A 90 9.01 10.85 13.22
N ARG A 91 9.74 9.89 12.65
CA ARG A 91 9.16 8.60 12.23
C ARG A 91 8.47 7.88 13.39
N ASP A 92 9.13 7.78 14.55
CA ASP A 92 8.60 7.07 15.70
C ASP A 92 7.42 7.83 16.35
N ALA A 93 7.43 9.16 16.30
CA ALA A 93 6.30 9.99 16.70
C ALA A 93 5.11 9.82 15.75
N TYR A 94 5.35 9.79 14.45
CA TYR A 94 4.31 9.62 13.45
C TYR A 94 3.63 8.23 13.53
N LYS A 95 4.42 7.16 13.73
CA LYS A 95 3.88 5.81 13.98
C LYS A 95 2.91 5.78 15.18
N LYS A 96 3.17 6.54 16.23
CA LYS A 96 2.24 6.65 17.37
C LYS A 96 0.94 7.36 16.98
N VAL A 97 1.03 8.36 16.09
CA VAL A 97 -0.16 9.07 15.59
C VAL A 97 -0.98 8.15 14.70
N GLU A 98 -0.34 7.39 13.78
CA GLU A 98 -0.98 6.38 12.94
C GLU A 98 -1.70 5.33 13.81
N HIS A 99 -1.02 4.78 14.80
CA HIS A 99 -1.60 3.80 15.72
C HIS A 99 -2.82 4.37 16.50
N ALA A 100 -2.72 5.60 17.01
CA ALA A 100 -3.84 6.24 17.69
C ALA A 100 -5.03 6.51 16.74
N ALA A 101 -4.76 6.76 15.45
CA ALA A 101 -5.77 6.90 14.43
C ALA A 101 -6.47 5.57 14.14
N ASP A 102 -5.73 4.46 14.05
CA ASP A 102 -6.27 3.12 13.87
C ASP A 102 -7.14 2.70 15.06
N GLU A 103 -6.66 2.92 16.29
CA GLU A 103 -7.46 2.66 17.51
C GLU A 103 -8.77 3.46 17.50
N ARG A 104 -8.72 4.72 17.06
CA ARG A 104 -9.91 5.56 16.95
C ARG A 104 -10.89 5.06 15.89
N LEU A 105 -10.42 4.58 14.76
CA LEU A 105 -11.24 3.96 13.72
C LEU A 105 -11.91 2.68 14.25
N LEU A 106 -11.14 1.79 14.86
CA LEU A 106 -11.63 0.54 15.45
C LEU A 106 -12.67 0.80 16.57
N ALA A 107 -12.46 1.84 17.38
CA ALA A 107 -13.40 2.22 18.44
C ALA A 107 -14.78 2.68 17.92
N MET A 108 -14.89 3.02 16.64
CA MET A 108 -16.18 3.39 16.00
C MET A 108 -17.02 2.17 15.64
N LEU A 109 -16.42 0.99 15.56
CA LEU A 109 -17.14 -0.25 15.29
C LEU A 109 -18.01 -0.64 16.51
N PRO A 110 -19.14 -1.32 16.28
CA PRO A 110 -19.85 -2.04 17.33
C PRO A 110 -18.90 -3.01 18.04
N GLU A 111 -19.09 -3.20 19.34
CA GLU A 111 -18.23 -4.02 20.17
C GLU A 111 -18.11 -5.46 19.62
N GLU A 112 -19.22 -5.98 19.10
CA GLU A 112 -19.33 -7.34 18.55
C GLU A 112 -18.46 -7.56 17.29
N LEU A 113 -18.11 -6.48 16.56
CA LEU A 113 -17.31 -6.55 15.34
C LEU A 113 -15.84 -6.21 15.58
N ARG A 114 -15.53 -5.46 16.65
CA ARG A 114 -14.21 -4.89 16.87
C ARG A 114 -13.10 -5.94 16.86
N GLY A 115 -13.27 -7.03 17.62
CA GLY A 115 -12.27 -8.09 17.69
C GLY A 115 -11.96 -8.77 16.33
N ALA A 116 -12.96 -8.88 15.45
CA ALA A 116 -12.76 -9.42 14.11
C ALA A 116 -11.95 -8.46 13.22
N TYR A 117 -12.10 -7.15 13.43
CA TYR A 117 -11.34 -6.14 12.66
C TYR A 117 -9.93 -5.88 13.18
N GLU A 118 -9.65 -6.10 14.48
CA GLU A 118 -8.30 -5.91 15.04
C GLU A 118 -7.24 -6.67 14.24
N SER A 119 -7.56 -7.88 13.77
CA SER A 119 -6.65 -8.66 12.95
C SER A 119 -6.32 -8.01 11.61
N ALA A 120 -7.18 -7.18 11.04
CA ALA A 120 -6.95 -6.46 9.79
C ALA A 120 -6.01 -5.25 9.94
N PHE A 121 -5.81 -4.78 11.18
CA PHE A 121 -4.93 -3.67 11.53
C PHE A 121 -3.64 -4.11 12.22
N THR A 122 -3.46 -5.41 12.46
CA THR A 122 -2.29 -5.94 13.18
C THR A 122 -1.60 -7.00 12.34
N ALA A 123 -0.43 -6.67 11.81
CA ALA A 123 0.41 -7.58 11.05
C ALA A 123 1.55 -8.14 11.91
N SER A 124 1.95 -9.37 11.67
CA SER A 124 3.24 -9.88 12.12
C SER A 124 4.38 -9.18 11.38
N GLU A 125 5.61 -9.26 11.89
CA GLU A 125 6.79 -8.65 11.24
C GLU A 125 6.99 -9.16 9.81
N ASP A 126 6.70 -10.42 9.54
CA ASP A 126 6.85 -11.02 8.21
C ASP A 126 5.74 -10.57 7.25
N GLU A 127 4.50 -10.48 7.73
CA GLU A 127 3.38 -9.91 6.97
C GLU A 127 3.60 -8.42 6.68
N GLU A 128 4.09 -7.64 7.65
CA GLU A 128 4.40 -6.22 7.46
C GLU A 128 5.44 -6.03 6.34
N LYS A 129 6.46 -6.90 6.26
CA LYS A 129 7.46 -6.85 5.19
C LYS A 129 6.83 -7.07 3.81
N LEU A 130 5.93 -8.06 3.67
CA LEU A 130 5.26 -8.34 2.39
C LEU A 130 4.31 -7.21 1.98
N VAL A 131 3.50 -6.72 2.91
CA VAL A 131 2.60 -5.59 2.64
C VAL A 131 3.40 -4.34 2.26
N LYS A 132 4.52 -4.07 2.94
CA LYS A 132 5.39 -2.94 2.61
C LYS A 132 6.09 -3.10 1.25
N ALA A 133 6.41 -4.31 0.82
CA ALA A 133 6.90 -4.54 -0.54
C ALA A 133 5.80 -4.28 -1.57
N ALA A 134 4.58 -4.71 -1.31
CA ALA A 134 3.42 -4.47 -2.16
C ALA A 134 3.09 -2.96 -2.27
N ASP A 135 3.15 -2.20 -1.17
CA ASP A 135 3.03 -0.74 -1.15
C ASP A 135 4.05 -0.08 -2.09
N LYS A 136 5.32 -0.50 -1.99
CA LYS A 136 6.37 0.01 -2.89
C LYS A 136 6.16 -0.39 -4.35
N LEU A 137 5.66 -1.59 -4.63
CA LEU A 137 5.33 -2.02 -5.98
C LEU A 137 4.20 -1.17 -6.59
N SER A 138 3.18 -0.81 -5.81
CA SER A 138 2.13 0.11 -6.23
C SER A 138 2.69 1.51 -6.52
N ALA A 139 3.53 2.03 -5.65
CA ALA A 139 4.21 3.31 -5.88
C ALA A 139 5.10 3.28 -7.14
N LEU A 140 5.81 2.17 -7.38
CA LEU A 140 6.64 1.99 -8.57
C LEU A 140 5.81 1.96 -9.85
N ARG A 141 4.66 1.27 -9.85
CA ARG A 141 3.73 1.26 -10.98
C ARG A 141 3.29 2.69 -11.33
N GLN A 142 2.92 3.51 -10.33
CA GLN A 142 2.55 4.91 -10.58
C GLN A 142 3.70 5.70 -11.20
N CYS A 143 4.93 5.51 -10.73
CA CYS A 143 6.11 6.16 -11.31
C CYS A 143 6.32 5.78 -12.79
N ILE A 144 6.16 4.49 -13.12
CA ILE A 144 6.28 3.99 -14.50
C ILE A 144 5.21 4.64 -15.40
N GLU A 145 3.95 4.70 -14.96
CA GLU A 145 2.86 5.31 -15.72
C GLU A 145 3.08 6.80 -15.96
N GLU A 146 3.51 7.53 -14.95
CA GLU A 146 3.84 8.96 -15.07
C GLU A 146 5.00 9.19 -16.03
N ARG A 147 6.05 8.36 -15.95
CA ARG A 147 7.17 8.43 -16.90
C ARG A 147 6.72 8.13 -18.34
N LYS A 148 5.86 7.11 -18.54
CA LYS A 148 5.27 6.79 -19.86
C LYS A 148 4.43 7.95 -20.40
N ALA A 149 3.74 8.68 -19.53
CA ALA A 149 3.03 9.90 -19.88
C ALA A 149 3.94 11.11 -20.17
N GLY A 150 5.27 10.93 -20.07
CA GLY A 150 6.27 11.98 -20.31
C GLY A 150 6.55 12.87 -19.08
N ASN A 151 6.04 12.53 -17.93
CA ASN A 151 6.28 13.28 -16.71
C ASN A 151 7.63 12.91 -16.08
N ARG A 152 8.62 13.77 -16.33
CA ARG A 152 10.00 13.57 -15.85
C ARG A 152 10.18 13.80 -14.36
N GLU A 153 9.19 14.36 -13.67
CA GLU A 153 9.24 14.62 -12.23
C GLU A 153 9.33 13.33 -11.43
N PHE A 154 8.76 12.23 -11.95
CA PHE A 154 8.76 10.92 -11.32
C PHE A 154 10.02 10.07 -11.53
N LEU A 155 10.95 10.47 -12.38
CA LEU A 155 12.16 9.66 -12.68
C LEU A 155 12.98 9.33 -11.42
N SER A 156 13.22 10.33 -10.56
CA SER A 156 13.97 10.11 -9.33
C SER A 156 13.21 9.24 -8.32
N ALA A 157 11.88 9.38 -8.26
CA ALA A 157 11.03 8.55 -7.41
C ALA A 157 11.03 7.10 -7.88
N GLU A 158 10.96 6.86 -9.19
CA GLU A 158 11.06 5.52 -9.79
C GLU A 158 12.38 4.83 -9.41
N GLU A 159 13.53 5.50 -9.61
CA GLU A 159 14.83 4.95 -9.23
C GLU A 159 14.96 4.66 -7.73
N GLN A 160 14.48 5.57 -6.87
CA GLN A 160 14.53 5.40 -5.43
C GLN A 160 13.63 4.26 -4.98
N THR A 161 12.45 4.11 -5.58
CA THR A 161 11.51 3.05 -5.23
C THR A 161 12.03 1.69 -5.67
N CYS A 162 12.61 1.58 -6.89
CA CYS A 162 13.28 0.34 -7.33
C CYS A 162 14.37 -0.07 -6.34
N ARG A 163 15.29 0.82 -6.01
CA ARG A 163 16.35 0.54 -5.04
C ARG A 163 15.80 0.13 -3.68
N ALA A 164 14.76 0.81 -3.20
CA ALA A 164 14.15 0.49 -1.92
C ALA A 164 13.47 -0.89 -1.89
N ILE A 165 12.96 -1.40 -3.03
CA ILE A 165 12.46 -2.76 -3.15
C ILE A 165 13.62 -3.77 -3.12
N GLU A 166 14.68 -3.53 -3.91
CA GLU A 166 15.87 -4.38 -3.95
C GLU A 166 16.54 -4.51 -2.56
N GLU A 167 16.65 -3.40 -1.83
CA GLU A 167 17.22 -3.36 -0.48
C GLU A 167 16.38 -4.11 0.57
N MET A 168 15.14 -4.44 0.27
CA MET A 168 14.33 -5.31 1.15
C MET A 168 14.81 -6.76 1.14
N HIS A 169 15.56 -7.18 0.11
CA HIS A 169 16.05 -8.55 -0.07
C HIS A 169 14.95 -9.59 0.12
N LEU A 170 13.79 -9.34 -0.49
CA LEU A 170 12.61 -10.17 -0.38
C LEU A 170 12.44 -10.98 -1.67
N PRO A 171 12.69 -12.29 -1.65
CA PRO A 171 12.68 -13.12 -2.86
C PRO A 171 11.38 -13.03 -3.67
N GLU A 172 10.25 -12.84 -2.98
CA GLU A 172 8.94 -12.71 -3.60
C GLU A 172 8.82 -11.41 -4.42
N ALA A 173 9.37 -10.31 -3.89
CA ALA A 173 9.41 -9.03 -4.59
C ALA A 173 10.40 -9.07 -5.75
N ASP A 174 11.58 -9.66 -5.57
CA ASP A 174 12.58 -9.85 -6.63
C ASP A 174 11.98 -10.65 -7.79
N TRP A 175 11.27 -11.75 -7.48
CA TRP A 175 10.58 -12.54 -8.49
C TRP A 175 9.51 -11.74 -9.25
N PHE A 176 8.71 -10.95 -8.52
CA PHE A 176 7.68 -10.09 -9.13
C PHE A 176 8.31 -9.04 -10.05
N MET A 177 9.38 -8.38 -9.61
CA MET A 177 10.13 -7.40 -10.41
C MET A 177 10.65 -8.02 -11.71
N GLU A 178 11.25 -9.22 -11.63
CA GLU A 178 11.82 -9.90 -12.79
C GLU A 178 10.75 -10.36 -13.81
N HIS A 179 9.63 -10.90 -13.33
CA HIS A 179 8.66 -11.59 -14.19
C HIS A 179 7.43 -10.74 -14.55
N CYS A 180 7.09 -9.75 -13.74
CA CYS A 180 5.83 -9.00 -13.90
C CYS A 180 6.05 -7.53 -14.26
N LEU A 181 7.11 -6.88 -13.75
CA LEU A 181 7.28 -5.43 -13.89
C LEU A 181 7.35 -4.97 -15.35
N GLY A 182 8.02 -5.72 -16.23
CA GLY A 182 8.14 -5.38 -17.65
C GLY A 182 6.81 -5.27 -18.38
N ALA A 183 5.74 -5.88 -17.85
CA ALA A 183 4.42 -5.77 -18.44
C ALA A 183 3.80 -4.37 -18.30
N PHE A 184 4.18 -3.60 -17.29
CA PHE A 184 3.69 -2.23 -17.08
C PHE A 184 4.22 -1.23 -18.13
N GLU A 185 5.27 -1.59 -18.87
CA GLU A 185 5.76 -0.82 -20.01
C GLU A 185 4.91 -0.99 -21.27
N LYS A 186 4.13 -2.05 -21.36
CA LYS A 186 3.36 -2.43 -22.53
C LYS A 186 2.08 -1.61 -22.67
N ASN A 187 1.62 -1.44 -23.90
CA ASN A 187 0.28 -0.97 -24.20
C ASN A 187 -0.73 -2.13 -24.16
N LEU A 188 -2.01 -1.81 -24.30
CA LEU A 188 -3.09 -2.78 -24.20
C LEU A 188 -2.97 -3.93 -25.22
N ASP A 189 -2.60 -3.62 -26.46
CA ASP A 189 -2.46 -4.63 -27.52
C ASP A 189 -1.30 -5.58 -27.24
N GLU A 190 -0.19 -5.06 -26.71
CA GLU A 190 1.00 -5.84 -26.33
C GLU A 190 0.78 -6.75 -25.11
N LEU A 191 -0.23 -6.46 -24.31
CA LEU A 191 -0.62 -7.31 -23.16
C LEU A 191 -1.41 -8.57 -23.58
N GLY A 192 -1.67 -8.75 -24.87
CA GLY A 192 -2.30 -9.96 -25.41
C GLY A 192 -3.78 -10.10 -25.09
N THR A 193 -4.47 -8.99 -24.93
CA THR A 193 -5.92 -8.95 -24.61
C THR A 193 -6.82 -9.13 -25.83
N MET A 194 -6.25 -9.25 -27.04
CA MET A 194 -6.95 -9.52 -28.31
C MET A 194 -6.36 -10.71 -29.07
#